data_bee6c7bfb7f3d4e393423ac0c672effb
#
_entry.id   bee6c7bfb7f3d4e393423ac0c672effb
#
_cell.length_a   1.000
_cell.length_b   1.000
_cell.length_c   1.000
_cell.angle_alpha   90.00
_cell.angle_beta   90.00
_cell.angle_gamma   90.00
#
_symmetry.space_group_name_H-M   'P 1'
#
loop_
_entity.id
_entity.type
_entity.pdbx_description
1 polymer ?
#
loop_
_entity_poly.entity_id
_entity_poly.type
_entity_poly.pdbx_seq_one_letter_code
_entity_poly.pdbx_strand_id
1 'polypeptide(L)'
;MHAIYKFTHDGKQLVQTIGTPTVKGADGTHFNRPTFMSWLPDGTMFVADGYNGTRVAKFDKNGKFLLDWGQKGNPPNETRPGYMNNVHGIAVDPVTRRVFVNDRANHRIQVFDENGKYLYEWSMGAEPSDIHLLYMGADRYIWAFDRGTSKVLKYDQEGHFLYSFGTWGDFPGGFWGVHGMSVDQDGNFYVAEVDSGRVQKFRPRPGANPAYMVSKPVYSAWH
;
A
#
# COMPACT_ATOMS: atom_id res chain seq x y z
N MET A 1 10.55 7.33 -12.52
CA MET A 1 10.48 6.15 -13.41
C MET A 1 9.03 5.75 -13.57
N HIS A 2 8.65 5.16 -14.71
CA HIS A 2 7.26 4.82 -15.04
C HIS A 2 7.12 3.32 -15.30
N ALA A 3 7.89 2.49 -14.58
CA ALA A 3 7.89 1.05 -14.73
C ALA A 3 8.17 0.34 -13.39
N ILE A 4 7.76 -0.91 -13.33
CA ILE A 4 8.01 -1.85 -12.25
C ILE A 4 9.01 -2.87 -12.76
N TYR A 5 10.04 -3.16 -11.96
CA TYR A 5 11.08 -4.14 -12.28
C TYR A 5 11.02 -5.30 -11.31
N LYS A 6 10.96 -6.52 -11.84
CA LYS A 6 11.07 -7.75 -11.07
C LYS A 6 12.48 -8.30 -11.23
N PHE A 7 13.14 -8.52 -10.12
CA PHE A 7 14.46 -9.15 -10.06
C PHE A 7 14.37 -10.56 -9.48
N THR A 8 15.42 -11.37 -9.69
CA THR A 8 15.65 -12.58 -8.93
C THR A 8 15.75 -12.26 -7.44
N HIS A 9 15.51 -13.24 -6.56
CA HIS A 9 15.53 -13.04 -5.10
C HIS A 9 16.88 -12.51 -4.58
N ASP A 10 18.00 -12.85 -5.25
CA ASP A 10 19.33 -12.35 -4.93
C ASP A 10 19.63 -10.96 -5.53
N GLY A 11 18.66 -10.36 -6.24
CA GLY A 11 18.76 -9.04 -6.84
C GLY A 11 19.66 -8.93 -8.09
N LYS A 12 20.24 -10.04 -8.56
CA LYS A 12 21.29 -9.99 -9.60
C LYS A 12 20.76 -9.93 -11.04
N GLN A 13 19.58 -10.47 -11.29
CA GLN A 13 19.03 -10.54 -12.64
C GLN A 13 17.67 -9.85 -12.72
N LEU A 14 17.50 -8.98 -13.72
CA LEU A 14 16.19 -8.45 -14.06
C LEU A 14 15.41 -9.53 -14.80
N VAL A 15 14.30 -9.98 -14.19
CA VAL A 15 13.44 -11.05 -14.73
C VAL A 15 12.33 -10.50 -15.60
N GLN A 16 11.75 -9.35 -15.20
CA GLN A 16 10.61 -8.78 -15.90
C GLN A 16 10.56 -7.25 -15.72
N THR A 17 10.08 -6.57 -16.75
CA THR A 17 9.69 -5.15 -16.68
C THR A 17 8.21 -5.03 -17.03
N ILE A 18 7.44 -4.35 -16.18
CA ILE A 18 6.03 -4.01 -16.42
C ILE A 18 5.94 -2.49 -16.54
N GLY A 19 5.34 -2.02 -17.62
CA GLY A 19 5.36 -0.61 -17.99
C GLY A 19 6.51 -0.28 -18.94
N THR A 20 6.52 0.94 -19.45
CA THR A 20 7.57 1.45 -20.37
C THR A 20 8.47 2.40 -19.60
N PRO A 21 9.74 2.05 -19.36
CA PRO A 21 10.67 2.90 -18.62
C PRO A 21 10.75 4.30 -19.21
N THR A 22 10.72 5.32 -18.36
CA THR A 22 10.80 6.76 -18.67
C THR A 22 9.63 7.35 -19.47
N VAL A 23 8.73 6.53 -20.01
CA VAL A 23 7.55 6.99 -20.76
C VAL A 23 6.33 6.99 -19.85
N LYS A 24 5.74 8.17 -19.63
CA LYS A 24 4.51 8.31 -18.84
C LYS A 24 3.27 7.97 -19.66
N GLY A 25 2.29 7.38 -19.03
CA GLY A 25 0.99 7.09 -19.63
C GLY A 25 0.02 6.48 -18.62
N ALA A 26 -1.16 6.11 -19.09
CA ALA A 26 -2.20 5.52 -18.25
C ALA A 26 -2.98 4.45 -19.04
N ASP A 27 -2.24 3.50 -19.62
CA ASP A 27 -2.78 2.36 -20.38
C ASP A 27 -2.17 1.04 -19.86
N GLY A 28 -2.40 -0.06 -20.58
CA GLY A 28 -1.90 -1.38 -20.19
C GLY A 28 -0.38 -1.55 -20.23
N THR A 29 0.35 -0.58 -20.81
CA THR A 29 1.80 -0.63 -21.00
C THR A 29 2.56 0.56 -20.42
N HIS A 30 1.84 1.53 -19.83
CA HIS A 30 2.44 2.72 -19.25
C HIS A 30 1.86 3.04 -17.89
N PHE A 31 2.71 3.60 -17.02
CA PHE A 31 2.34 4.18 -15.73
C PHE A 31 2.66 5.67 -15.67
N ASN A 32 2.09 6.36 -14.68
CA ASN A 32 2.41 7.75 -14.40
C ASN A 32 2.88 7.94 -12.96
N ARG A 33 4.08 7.43 -12.64
CA ARG A 33 4.71 7.38 -11.31
C ARG A 33 3.96 6.46 -10.33
N PRO A 34 3.95 5.13 -10.58
CA PRO A 34 3.37 4.15 -9.67
C PRO A 34 4.04 4.26 -8.27
N THR A 35 3.24 4.06 -7.23
CA THR A 35 3.63 4.27 -5.83
C THR A 35 3.78 2.97 -5.07
N PHE A 36 2.73 2.17 -5.07
CA PHE A 36 2.65 0.92 -4.30
C PHE A 36 1.99 -0.19 -5.09
N MET A 37 2.15 -1.42 -4.61
CA MET A 37 1.52 -2.59 -5.19
C MET A 37 1.15 -3.61 -4.11
N SER A 38 0.11 -4.40 -4.38
CA SER A 38 -0.35 -5.47 -3.50
C SER A 38 -0.79 -6.68 -4.33
N TRP A 39 -0.71 -7.88 -3.76
CA TRP A 39 -0.98 -9.13 -4.45
C TRP A 39 -2.00 -9.99 -3.73
N LEU A 40 -2.84 -10.65 -4.51
CA LEU A 40 -3.64 -11.78 -4.05
C LEU A 40 -2.78 -13.06 -4.00
N PRO A 41 -3.22 -14.09 -3.24
CA PRO A 41 -2.51 -15.37 -3.18
C PRO A 41 -2.33 -16.07 -4.54
N ASP A 42 -3.23 -15.84 -5.50
CA ASP A 42 -3.14 -16.38 -6.85
C ASP A 42 -2.14 -15.64 -7.76
N GLY A 43 -1.48 -14.61 -7.24
CA GLY A 43 -0.52 -13.78 -7.95
C GLY A 43 -1.12 -12.62 -8.73
N THR A 44 -2.43 -12.42 -8.68
CA THR A 44 -3.06 -11.20 -9.21
C THR A 44 -2.47 -9.98 -8.50
N MET A 45 -2.00 -9.00 -9.29
CA MET A 45 -1.34 -7.81 -8.78
C MET A 45 -2.19 -6.57 -9.02
N PHE A 46 -2.21 -5.68 -8.04
CA PHE A 46 -2.82 -4.35 -8.12
C PHE A 46 -1.75 -3.29 -7.88
N VAL A 47 -1.70 -2.29 -8.75
CA VAL A 47 -0.72 -1.21 -8.71
C VAL A 47 -1.45 0.11 -8.50
N ALA A 48 -1.10 0.82 -7.44
CA ALA A 48 -1.46 2.22 -7.25
C ALA A 48 -0.60 3.07 -8.18
N ASP A 49 -1.17 3.59 -9.25
CA ASP A 49 -0.47 4.44 -10.21
C ASP A 49 -0.78 5.91 -9.89
N GLY A 50 -0.05 6.47 -8.89
CA GLY A 50 -0.59 7.51 -8.07
C GLY A 50 0.08 8.86 -7.97
N TYR A 51 1.41 9.06 -8.00
CA TYR A 51 1.93 10.42 -7.80
C TYR A 51 1.49 11.42 -8.87
N ASN A 52 1.36 10.98 -10.11
CA ASN A 52 0.82 11.79 -11.19
C ASN A 52 -0.33 11.09 -11.91
N GLY A 53 -0.54 9.81 -11.61
CA GLY A 53 -1.69 9.04 -12.01
C GLY A 53 -2.83 9.16 -10.98
N THR A 54 -3.97 8.59 -11.31
CA THR A 54 -5.17 8.65 -10.48
C THR A 54 -5.94 7.33 -10.53
N ARG A 55 -5.22 6.21 -10.74
CA ARG A 55 -5.84 4.92 -11.03
C ARG A 55 -5.22 3.78 -10.22
N VAL A 56 -5.95 2.67 -10.18
CA VAL A 56 -5.43 1.34 -9.85
C VAL A 56 -5.38 0.53 -11.13
N ALA A 57 -4.25 -0.12 -11.40
CA ALA A 57 -4.09 -1.03 -12.54
C ALA A 57 -3.94 -2.46 -12.04
N LYS A 58 -4.71 -3.40 -12.64
CA LYS A 58 -4.73 -4.83 -12.31
C LYS A 58 -3.97 -5.63 -13.35
N PHE A 59 -3.15 -6.56 -12.90
CA PHE A 59 -2.35 -7.46 -13.73
C PHE A 59 -2.53 -8.91 -13.26
N ASP A 60 -2.38 -9.86 -14.17
CA ASP A 60 -2.30 -11.28 -13.81
C ASP A 60 -0.91 -11.63 -13.23
N LYS A 61 -0.76 -12.88 -12.76
CA LYS A 61 0.50 -13.39 -12.19
C LYS A 61 1.70 -13.35 -13.14
N ASN A 62 1.47 -13.20 -14.44
CA ASN A 62 2.52 -13.10 -15.46
C ASN A 62 2.84 -11.66 -15.82
N GLY A 63 2.19 -10.67 -15.16
CA GLY A 63 2.35 -9.26 -15.44
C GLY A 63 1.59 -8.78 -16.68
N LYS A 64 0.61 -9.55 -17.19
CA LYS A 64 -0.28 -9.13 -18.25
C LYS A 64 -1.35 -8.19 -17.68
N PHE A 65 -1.50 -7.03 -18.28
CA PHE A 65 -2.57 -6.08 -17.95
C PHE A 65 -3.97 -6.70 -18.17
N LEU A 66 -4.85 -6.51 -17.20
CA LEU A 66 -6.21 -7.00 -17.22
C LEU A 66 -7.22 -5.87 -17.36
N LEU A 67 -7.17 -4.91 -16.45
CA LEU A 67 -8.05 -3.74 -16.42
C LEU A 67 -7.47 -2.65 -15.51
N ASP A 68 -8.05 -1.47 -15.53
CA ASP A 68 -7.81 -0.43 -14.55
C ASP A 68 -9.11 0.32 -14.21
N TRP A 69 -9.06 1.09 -13.13
CA TRP A 69 -10.13 2.00 -12.75
C TRP A 69 -9.57 3.21 -12.00
N GLY A 70 -10.35 4.25 -11.97
CA GLY A 70 -10.05 5.52 -11.33
C GLY A 70 -10.01 6.67 -12.31
N GLN A 71 -10.48 7.80 -11.85
CA GLN A 71 -10.53 9.06 -12.58
C GLN A 71 -9.90 10.16 -11.73
N LYS A 72 -9.48 11.24 -12.38
CA LYS A 72 -8.89 12.38 -11.68
C LYS A 72 -9.94 13.10 -10.84
N GLY A 73 -9.73 13.10 -9.51
CA GLY A 73 -10.53 13.85 -8.55
C GLY A 73 -9.97 15.25 -8.27
N ASN A 74 -10.77 16.06 -7.60
CA ASN A 74 -10.46 17.44 -7.22
C ASN A 74 -10.28 17.56 -5.69
N PRO A 75 -9.05 17.32 -5.17
CA PRO A 75 -8.80 17.40 -3.73
C PRO A 75 -8.96 18.83 -3.20
N PRO A 76 -9.17 19.03 -1.88
CA PRO A 76 -9.35 17.97 -0.88
C PRO A 76 -10.80 17.48 -0.73
N ASN A 77 -11.74 18.00 -1.49
CA ASN A 77 -13.18 17.85 -1.27
C ASN A 77 -13.86 16.95 -2.32
N GLU A 78 -13.14 16.01 -2.92
CA GLU A 78 -13.71 15.07 -3.86
C GLU A 78 -14.55 14.01 -3.14
N THR A 79 -15.82 13.91 -3.49
CA THR A 79 -16.77 12.97 -2.86
C THR A 79 -17.27 11.87 -3.81
N ARG A 80 -17.00 12.00 -5.11
CA ARG A 80 -17.46 11.00 -6.08
C ARG A 80 -16.63 9.70 -5.95
N PRO A 81 -17.30 8.53 -5.89
CA PRO A 81 -16.62 7.24 -5.92
C PRO A 81 -15.76 7.06 -7.17
N GLY A 82 -14.54 6.50 -6.99
CA GLY A 82 -13.62 6.26 -8.09
C GLY A 82 -12.88 7.49 -8.63
N TYR A 83 -13.22 8.70 -8.16
CA TYR A 83 -12.44 9.90 -8.47
C TYR A 83 -11.36 10.07 -7.41
N MET A 84 -10.10 9.96 -7.81
CA MET A 84 -8.96 9.87 -6.90
C MET A 84 -7.88 10.88 -7.24
N ASN A 85 -7.02 11.18 -6.27
CA ASN A 85 -5.85 12.01 -6.49
C ASN A 85 -4.72 11.59 -5.55
N ASN A 86 -3.51 11.48 -6.08
CA ASN A 86 -2.34 10.99 -5.36
C ASN A 86 -2.62 9.63 -4.70
N VAL A 87 -3.05 8.65 -5.52
CA VAL A 87 -3.26 7.26 -5.10
C VAL A 87 -1.93 6.70 -4.60
N HIS A 88 -1.83 6.36 -3.31
CA HIS A 88 -0.53 6.05 -2.73
C HIS A 88 -0.43 4.61 -2.22
N GLY A 89 -0.95 4.31 -1.05
CA GLY A 89 -0.97 2.96 -0.49
C GLY A 89 -2.10 2.11 -1.11
N ILE A 90 -1.86 0.83 -1.24
CA ILE A 90 -2.86 -0.15 -1.68
C ILE A 90 -2.69 -1.45 -0.90
N ALA A 91 -3.80 -2.05 -0.49
CA ALA A 91 -3.83 -3.36 0.15
C ALA A 91 -4.97 -4.20 -0.40
N VAL A 92 -4.84 -5.52 -0.38
CA VAL A 92 -5.89 -6.44 -0.85
C VAL A 92 -6.19 -7.49 0.21
N ASP A 93 -7.47 -7.77 0.43
CA ASP A 93 -7.89 -8.86 1.30
C ASP A 93 -7.76 -10.19 0.55
N PRO A 94 -6.97 -11.15 1.05
CA PRO A 94 -6.74 -12.42 0.37
C PRO A 94 -7.98 -13.33 0.26
N VAL A 95 -9.02 -13.07 1.04
CA VAL A 95 -10.24 -13.88 1.11
C VAL A 95 -11.39 -13.26 0.33
N THR A 96 -11.75 -12.01 0.65
CA THR A 96 -12.87 -11.32 -0.01
C THR A 96 -12.50 -10.66 -1.31
N ARG A 97 -11.19 -10.57 -1.61
CA ARG A 97 -10.60 -9.93 -2.79
C ARG A 97 -10.93 -8.43 -2.91
N ARG A 98 -11.28 -7.80 -1.77
CA ARG A 98 -11.49 -6.35 -1.68
C ARG A 98 -10.16 -5.62 -1.84
N VAL A 99 -10.19 -4.52 -2.56
CA VAL A 99 -9.02 -3.65 -2.83
C VAL A 99 -9.21 -2.35 -2.07
N PHE A 100 -8.33 -2.08 -1.13
CA PHE A 100 -8.29 -0.88 -0.31
C PHE A 100 -7.30 0.10 -0.91
N VAL A 101 -7.77 1.27 -1.30
CA VAL A 101 -7.02 2.25 -2.07
C VAL A 101 -6.92 3.55 -1.29
N ASN A 102 -5.71 3.94 -0.98
CA ASN A 102 -5.44 5.22 -0.35
C ASN A 102 -5.57 6.36 -1.38
N ASP A 103 -6.68 7.05 -1.35
CA ASP A 103 -6.93 8.29 -2.08
C ASP A 103 -6.42 9.48 -1.24
N ARG A 104 -5.08 9.57 -1.19
CA ARG A 104 -4.36 10.37 -0.20
C ARG A 104 -4.71 11.84 -0.22
N ALA A 105 -4.76 12.47 -1.38
CA ALA A 105 -5.04 13.90 -1.47
C ALA A 105 -6.51 14.26 -1.09
N ASN A 106 -7.40 13.27 -1.05
CA ASN A 106 -8.78 13.41 -0.58
C ASN A 106 -8.99 12.89 0.84
N HIS A 107 -7.92 12.52 1.57
CA HIS A 107 -7.93 12.05 2.96
C HIS A 107 -8.92 10.91 3.23
N ARG A 108 -8.99 9.93 2.31
CA ARG A 108 -9.89 8.78 2.43
C ARG A 108 -9.28 7.49 1.91
N ILE A 109 -9.80 6.37 2.39
CA ILE A 109 -9.58 5.05 1.82
C ILE A 109 -10.84 4.65 1.09
N GLN A 110 -10.76 4.45 -0.22
CA GLN A 110 -11.84 3.90 -1.02
C GLN A 110 -11.68 2.38 -1.16
N VAL A 111 -12.76 1.63 -1.07
CA VAL A 111 -12.78 0.18 -1.16
C VAL A 111 -13.55 -0.26 -2.39
N PHE A 112 -12.91 -1.12 -3.17
CA PHE A 112 -13.44 -1.68 -4.41
C PHE A 112 -13.45 -3.21 -4.35
N ASP A 113 -14.26 -3.84 -5.20
CA ASP A 113 -14.01 -5.24 -5.52
C ASP A 113 -12.78 -5.35 -6.45
N GLU A 114 -12.34 -6.56 -6.73
CA GLU A 114 -11.16 -6.81 -7.57
C GLU A 114 -11.33 -6.39 -9.04
N ASN A 115 -12.52 -6.00 -9.46
CA ASN A 115 -12.83 -5.54 -10.81
C ASN A 115 -13.11 -4.03 -10.89
N GLY A 116 -12.84 -3.31 -9.79
CA GLY A 116 -12.95 -1.85 -9.73
C GLY A 116 -14.36 -1.33 -9.44
N LYS A 117 -15.30 -2.19 -9.04
CA LYS A 117 -16.60 -1.74 -8.57
C LYS A 117 -16.47 -1.16 -7.17
N TYR A 118 -16.85 0.10 -6.99
CA TYR A 118 -16.86 0.77 -5.69
C TYR A 118 -17.81 0.06 -4.72
N LEU A 119 -17.36 -0.09 -3.48
CA LEU A 119 -18.13 -0.72 -2.41
C LEU A 119 -18.46 0.29 -1.30
N TYR A 120 -17.46 0.94 -0.73
CA TYR A 120 -17.58 1.95 0.33
C TYR A 120 -16.26 2.70 0.52
N GLU A 121 -16.25 3.67 1.43
CA GLU A 121 -15.05 4.40 1.83
C GLU A 121 -15.10 4.82 3.29
N TRP A 122 -13.95 5.18 3.85
CA TRP A 122 -13.85 5.84 5.15
C TRP A 122 -12.80 6.93 5.17
N SER A 123 -12.93 7.89 6.10
CA SER A 123 -11.96 8.96 6.29
C SER A 123 -10.68 8.42 6.97
N MET A 124 -9.53 8.98 6.63
CA MET A 124 -8.26 8.70 7.31
C MET A 124 -8.20 9.29 8.72
N GLY A 125 -9.15 10.10 9.12
CA GLY A 125 -9.17 10.85 10.37
C GLY A 125 -8.93 12.35 10.16
N ALA A 126 -8.93 13.09 11.27
CA ALA A 126 -8.68 14.52 11.25
C ALA A 126 -7.18 14.84 11.06
N GLU A 127 -6.90 16.04 10.58
CA GLU A 127 -5.53 16.56 10.57
C GLU A 127 -4.86 16.45 11.96
N PRO A 128 -3.57 16.11 12.06
CA PRO A 128 -2.59 16.05 10.98
C PRO A 128 -2.44 14.64 10.34
N SER A 129 -3.43 13.76 10.40
CA SER A 129 -3.33 12.41 9.83
C SER A 129 -3.07 12.47 8.32
N ASP A 130 -2.04 11.77 7.86
CA ASP A 130 -1.65 11.64 6.46
C ASP A 130 -1.15 10.20 6.20
N ILE A 131 -2.09 9.30 5.95
CA ILE A 131 -1.77 7.89 5.69
C ILE A 131 -1.05 7.78 4.35
N HIS A 132 0.13 7.16 4.36
CA HIS A 132 0.92 6.88 3.17
C HIS A 132 0.83 5.43 2.73
N LEU A 133 0.90 4.51 3.67
CA LEU A 133 1.04 3.09 3.39
C LEU A 133 -0.19 2.34 3.89
N LEU A 134 -0.58 1.33 3.11
CA LEU A 134 -1.54 0.31 3.53
C LEU A 134 -0.88 -1.06 3.39
N TYR A 135 -1.13 -1.92 4.35
CA TYR A 135 -0.69 -3.30 4.36
C TYR A 135 -1.77 -4.18 4.97
N MET A 136 -2.03 -5.32 4.36
CA MET A 136 -2.90 -6.36 4.91
C MET A 136 -2.12 -7.65 5.00
N GLY A 137 -2.04 -8.20 6.19
CA GLY A 137 -1.42 -9.50 6.44
C GLY A 137 -2.45 -10.61 6.66
N ALA A 138 -1.99 -11.72 7.19
CA ALA A 138 -2.81 -12.91 7.42
C ALA A 138 -3.91 -12.72 8.47
N ASP A 139 -3.82 -11.70 9.32
CA ASP A 139 -4.85 -11.35 10.31
C ASP A 139 -6.06 -10.61 9.68
N ARG A 140 -5.93 -10.21 8.41
CA ARG A 140 -6.95 -9.51 7.64
C ARG A 140 -7.40 -8.17 8.22
N TYR A 141 -6.54 -7.52 9.02
CA TYR A 141 -6.67 -6.13 9.41
C TYR A 141 -5.87 -5.22 8.48
N ILE A 142 -6.30 -3.97 8.37
CA ILE A 142 -5.56 -2.94 7.64
C ILE A 142 -4.53 -2.34 8.60
N TRP A 143 -3.26 -2.52 8.28
CA TRP A 143 -2.17 -1.80 8.90
C TRP A 143 -1.76 -0.64 8.01
N ALA A 144 -1.64 0.52 8.58
CA ALA A 144 -1.31 1.75 7.85
C ALA A 144 -0.16 2.48 8.53
N PHE A 145 0.64 3.21 7.77
CA PHE A 145 1.55 4.18 8.35
C PHE A 145 1.01 5.58 8.11
N ASP A 146 0.82 6.30 9.19
CA ASP A 146 0.42 7.70 9.21
C ASP A 146 1.65 8.58 9.39
N ARG A 147 2.04 9.27 8.33
CA ARG A 147 3.18 10.16 8.32
C ARG A 147 2.94 11.42 9.15
N GLY A 148 1.71 11.92 9.17
CA GLY A 148 1.36 13.12 9.93
C GLY A 148 1.54 12.96 11.43
N THR A 149 1.24 11.77 11.96
CA THR A 149 1.40 11.45 13.39
C THR A 149 2.60 10.58 13.72
N SER A 150 3.34 10.10 12.70
CA SER A 150 4.46 9.16 12.84
C SER A 150 4.09 7.88 13.59
N LYS A 151 2.93 7.31 13.24
CA LYS A 151 2.38 6.10 13.87
C LYS A 151 2.04 5.02 12.86
N VAL A 152 2.20 3.79 13.31
CA VAL A 152 1.55 2.63 12.69
C VAL A 152 0.16 2.52 13.28
N LEU A 153 -0.85 2.43 12.41
CA LEU A 153 -2.26 2.37 12.76
C LEU A 153 -2.84 1.01 12.36
N LYS A 154 -3.77 0.50 13.14
CA LYS A 154 -4.54 -0.71 12.84
C LYS A 154 -6.02 -0.37 12.72
N TYR A 155 -6.63 -0.81 11.63
CA TYR A 155 -8.07 -0.68 11.37
C TYR A 155 -8.67 -2.05 11.06
N ASP A 156 -9.97 -2.20 11.32
CA ASP A 156 -10.73 -3.27 10.67
C ASP A 156 -11.01 -2.91 9.18
N GLN A 157 -11.68 -3.81 8.48
CA GLN A 157 -11.96 -3.59 7.05
C GLN A 157 -13.05 -2.55 6.80
N GLU A 158 -13.84 -2.22 7.79
CA GLU A 158 -14.88 -1.19 7.78
C GLU A 158 -14.33 0.21 8.12
N GLY A 159 -13.05 0.30 8.49
CA GLY A 159 -12.34 1.54 8.77
C GLY A 159 -12.44 1.99 10.24
N HIS A 160 -12.89 1.13 11.16
CA HIS A 160 -12.85 1.45 12.57
C HIS A 160 -11.41 1.35 13.10
N PHE A 161 -10.96 2.42 13.73
CA PHE A 161 -9.65 2.47 14.38
C PHE A 161 -9.61 1.54 15.59
N LEU A 162 -8.59 0.69 15.65
CA LEU A 162 -8.43 -0.31 16.71
C LEU A 162 -7.24 -0.02 17.63
N TYR A 163 -6.09 0.36 17.03
CA TYR A 163 -4.84 0.46 17.76
C TYR A 163 -3.81 1.29 17.01
N SER A 164 -2.88 1.91 17.75
CA SER A 164 -1.71 2.56 17.16
C SER A 164 -0.49 2.43 18.05
N PHE A 165 0.69 2.47 17.43
CA PHE A 165 1.97 2.59 18.12
C PHE A 165 2.96 3.41 17.29
N GLY A 166 4.02 3.83 17.94
CA GLY A 166 5.07 4.63 17.33
C GLY A 166 5.07 6.07 17.80
N THR A 167 6.16 6.72 17.57
CA THR A 167 6.38 8.14 17.90
C THR A 167 7.38 8.72 16.92
N TRP A 168 7.29 10.01 16.68
CA TRP A 168 8.26 10.73 15.88
C TRP A 168 9.64 10.74 16.54
N GLY A 169 10.69 10.57 15.75
CA GLY A 169 12.07 10.74 16.18
C GLY A 169 13.09 10.11 15.26
N ASP A 170 14.31 10.61 15.30
CA ASP A 170 15.48 10.09 14.58
C ASP A 170 16.30 9.06 15.38
N PHE A 171 15.90 8.82 16.64
CA PHE A 171 16.52 7.82 17.51
C PHE A 171 16.08 6.38 17.13
N PRO A 172 16.83 5.33 17.49
CA PRO A 172 16.42 3.95 17.27
C PRO A 172 15.07 3.65 17.92
N GLY A 173 14.08 3.23 17.08
CA GLY A 173 12.71 2.99 17.52
C GLY A 173 11.73 4.14 17.29
N GLY A 174 12.22 5.36 17.05
CA GLY A 174 11.40 6.47 16.54
C GLY A 174 11.17 6.33 15.03
N PHE A 175 10.14 6.99 14.51
CA PHE A 175 9.82 7.00 13.09
C PHE A 175 9.96 8.40 12.51
N TRP A 176 10.69 8.52 11.38
CA TRP A 176 10.83 9.78 10.67
C TRP A 176 10.69 9.58 9.16
N GLY A 177 9.52 9.95 8.65
CA GLY A 177 9.22 9.86 7.21
C GLY A 177 9.18 8.43 6.68
N VAL A 178 8.53 7.51 7.39
CA VAL A 178 8.36 6.14 6.91
C VAL A 178 7.61 6.13 5.59
N HIS A 179 8.19 5.48 4.60
CA HIS A 179 7.67 5.39 3.24
C HIS A 179 7.64 3.96 2.69
N GLY A 180 8.04 2.99 3.48
CA GLY A 180 7.93 1.57 3.19
C GLY A 180 7.82 0.77 4.48
N MET A 181 6.98 -0.26 4.49
CA MET A 181 6.90 -1.21 5.59
C MET A 181 6.66 -2.62 5.08
N SER A 182 7.19 -3.61 5.79
CA SER A 182 7.11 -5.02 5.43
C SER A 182 7.29 -5.89 6.68
N VAL A 183 6.81 -7.13 6.63
CA VAL A 183 6.98 -8.12 7.68
C VAL A 183 7.54 -9.40 7.08
N ASP A 184 8.55 -10.01 7.70
CA ASP A 184 9.05 -11.31 7.28
C ASP A 184 8.29 -12.48 7.94
N GLN A 185 8.64 -13.71 7.56
CA GLN A 185 7.97 -14.91 8.07
C GLN A 185 8.24 -15.19 9.54
N ASP A 186 9.31 -14.61 10.11
CA ASP A 186 9.61 -14.67 11.55
C ASP A 186 8.81 -13.63 12.35
N GLY A 187 8.06 -12.74 11.64
CA GLY A 187 7.30 -11.64 12.24
C GLY A 187 8.16 -10.41 12.54
N ASN A 188 9.37 -10.32 11.99
CA ASN A 188 10.14 -9.08 12.11
C ASN A 188 9.52 -8.01 11.23
N PHE A 189 9.32 -6.84 11.81
CA PHE A 189 8.77 -5.67 11.13
C PHE A 189 9.89 -4.75 10.64
N TYR A 190 9.85 -4.40 9.36
CA TYR A 190 10.82 -3.53 8.71
C TYR A 190 10.15 -2.23 8.28
N VAL A 191 10.81 -1.12 8.49
CA VAL A 191 10.38 0.20 8.02
C VAL A 191 11.53 0.87 7.27
N ALA A 192 11.20 1.45 6.12
CA ALA A 192 12.12 2.28 5.35
C ALA A 192 11.72 3.75 5.48
N GLU A 193 12.66 4.58 5.91
CA GLU A 193 12.44 5.98 6.22
C GLU A 193 13.17 6.87 5.20
N VAL A 194 12.43 7.73 4.51
CA VAL A 194 13.00 8.61 3.49
C VAL A 194 13.63 9.88 4.06
N ASP A 195 13.11 10.38 5.20
CA ASP A 195 13.60 11.63 5.78
C ASP A 195 14.90 11.40 6.59
N SER A 196 15.08 10.22 7.17
CA SER A 196 16.32 9.85 7.89
C SER A 196 17.29 9.02 7.03
N GLY A 197 16.85 8.51 5.89
CA GLY A 197 17.68 7.68 4.99
C GLY A 197 18.08 6.32 5.58
N ARG A 198 17.25 5.73 6.45
CA ARG A 198 17.56 4.48 7.15
C ARG A 198 16.47 3.41 6.97
N VAL A 199 16.85 2.17 7.25
CA VAL A 199 15.91 1.05 7.43
C VAL A 199 16.06 0.55 8.87
N GLN A 200 14.94 0.37 9.55
CA GLN A 200 14.90 -0.23 10.89
C GLN A 200 14.26 -1.61 10.83
N LYS A 201 14.80 -2.53 11.64
CA LYS A 201 14.23 -3.87 11.89
C LYS A 201 13.79 -3.96 13.35
N PHE A 202 12.52 -4.26 13.55
CA PHE A 202 11.94 -4.53 14.87
C PHE A 202 11.69 -6.03 15.01
N ARG A 203 12.12 -6.61 16.12
CA ARG A 203 11.90 -8.03 16.43
C ARG A 203 10.78 -8.17 17.47
N PRO A 204 9.89 -9.15 17.32
CA PRO A 204 8.95 -9.50 18.38
C PRO A 204 9.69 -9.83 19.67
N ARG A 205 9.20 -9.32 20.80
CA ARG A 205 9.68 -9.76 22.11
C ARG A 205 9.07 -11.12 22.46
N PRO A 206 9.80 -12.01 23.18
CA PRO A 206 9.20 -13.22 23.73
C PRO A 206 7.95 -12.90 24.54
N GLY A 207 6.84 -13.60 24.27
CA GLY A 207 5.56 -13.36 24.92
C GLY A 207 4.77 -12.13 24.43
N ALA A 208 5.21 -11.45 23.36
CA ALA A 208 4.44 -10.35 22.77
C ALA A 208 3.07 -10.86 22.29
N ASN A 209 2.02 -10.08 22.57
CA ASN A 209 0.68 -10.40 22.12
C ASN A 209 0.56 -10.15 20.60
N PRO A 210 0.28 -11.19 19.78
CA PRO A 210 0.16 -11.05 18.33
C PRO A 210 -0.88 -10.02 17.87
N ALA A 211 -1.92 -9.75 18.67
CA ALA A 211 -2.96 -8.78 18.34
C ALA A 211 -2.42 -7.34 18.16
N TYR A 212 -1.27 -7.04 18.79
CA TYR A 212 -0.61 -5.72 18.74
C TYR A 212 0.60 -5.69 17.81
N MET A 213 0.87 -6.77 17.09
CA MET A 213 1.98 -6.84 16.14
C MET A 213 1.46 -6.71 14.71
N VAL A 214 2.23 -6.04 13.85
CA VAL A 214 1.93 -6.04 12.41
C VAL A 214 1.97 -7.48 11.91
N SER A 215 0.91 -7.90 11.27
CA SER A 215 0.69 -9.28 10.88
C SER A 215 1.69 -9.76 9.82
N LYS A 216 1.96 -11.05 9.80
CA LYS A 216 2.78 -11.69 8.77
C LYS A 216 2.14 -11.56 7.38
N PRO A 217 2.94 -11.57 6.31
CA PRO A 217 2.41 -11.48 4.96
C PRO A 217 1.64 -12.75 4.58
N VAL A 218 0.69 -12.58 3.66
CA VAL A 218 0.13 -13.68 2.87
C VAL A 218 0.97 -13.82 1.61
N TYR A 219 1.47 -15.02 1.34
CA TYR A 219 2.23 -15.25 0.12
C TYR A 219 1.32 -15.19 -1.11
N SER A 220 1.83 -14.55 -2.16
CA SER A 220 1.24 -14.64 -3.49
C SER A 220 1.91 -15.75 -4.30
N ALA A 221 1.25 -16.22 -5.36
CA ALA A 221 1.84 -17.11 -6.36
C ALA A 221 2.87 -16.40 -7.27
N TRP A 222 3.22 -15.17 -6.98
CA TRP A 222 4.18 -14.36 -7.75
C TRP A 222 5.60 -14.57 -7.19
N HIS A 223 6.21 -15.67 -7.54
CA HIS A 223 7.56 -16.08 -7.13
C HIS A 223 8.60 -15.76 -8.21
#